data_7f67fdb2544410490682e78720191cbf
#
_entry.id   7f67fdb2544410490682e78720191cbf
#
_cell.length_a   1.000
_cell.length_b   1.000
_cell.length_c   1.000
_cell.angle_alpha   90.00
_cell.angle_beta   90.00
_cell.angle_gamma   90.00
#
_symmetry.space_group_name_H-M   'P 1'
#
loop_
_entity.id
_entity.type
_entity.pdbx_description
1 polymer ?
#
loop_
_entity_poly.entity_id
_entity_poly.type
_entity_poly.pdbx_seq_one_letter_code
_entity_poly.pdbx_strand_id
1 'polypeptide(L)'
;MTGTLYLGTSGFSYNWWKHGVFYPEGLKNREMLPYYASRFPSVEINYTFRRFPTEKSLATWRDLTPEDFRFTLKANQRITHFKRLADVDEDVRAFLDAAKVLGDRLGTVLYQCPPNLVYDRSLIESFVGYLPPTPRAAMEFRHASWAAARELLLDQGVAWCVAETDEKDPGPDDLGWEPFGYLRLRKTEYTDDELRAWAERIRPALGSGSDVYCYFKHEDDGASPKMAERLEGIVQR
;
A
#
# COMPACT_ATOMS: atom_id res chain seq x y z
N MET A 1 2.48 22.94 5.87
CA MET A 1 2.91 22.08 4.72
C MET A 1 1.73 21.19 4.42
N THR A 2 1.41 20.96 3.17
CA THR A 2 0.35 20.02 2.78
C THR A 2 0.96 18.60 2.72
N GLY A 3 0.18 17.60 3.13
CA GLY A 3 0.56 16.19 2.97
C GLY A 3 0.67 15.78 1.50
N THR A 4 1.28 14.65 1.24
CA THR A 4 1.51 14.11 -0.11
C THR A 4 0.57 12.94 -0.39
N LEU A 5 -0.06 12.93 -1.57
CA LEU A 5 -0.82 11.78 -2.06
C LEU A 5 0.11 10.84 -2.84
N TYR A 6 0.41 9.69 -2.27
CA TYR A 6 1.12 8.59 -2.93
C TYR A 6 0.12 7.63 -3.57
N LEU A 7 -0.35 8.02 -4.75
CA LEU A 7 -1.35 7.28 -5.51
C LEU A 7 -0.68 6.27 -6.45
N GLY A 8 -1.32 5.12 -6.63
CA GLY A 8 -0.84 4.10 -7.55
C GLY A 8 -1.72 2.86 -7.56
N THR A 9 -1.12 1.74 -7.94
CA THR A 9 -1.80 0.44 -8.03
C THR A 9 -1.08 -0.64 -7.22
N SER A 10 -1.80 -1.71 -6.89
CA SER A 10 -1.22 -2.92 -6.29
C SER A 10 -0.56 -3.77 -7.37
N GLY A 11 0.71 -3.48 -7.66
CA GLY A 11 1.49 -4.06 -8.74
C GLY A 11 1.50 -3.19 -9.99
N PHE A 12 2.52 -3.40 -10.83
CA PHE A 12 2.71 -2.65 -12.07
C PHE A 12 2.95 -3.57 -13.28
N SER A 13 3.32 -4.82 -13.09
CA SER A 13 3.79 -5.70 -14.16
C SER A 13 2.75 -6.77 -14.50
N TYR A 14 1.70 -6.36 -15.19
CA TYR A 14 0.64 -7.25 -15.66
C TYR A 14 0.64 -7.35 -17.17
N ASN A 15 0.57 -8.58 -17.71
CA ASN A 15 0.60 -8.80 -19.16
C ASN A 15 -0.63 -8.21 -19.87
N TRP A 16 -1.79 -8.24 -19.22
CA TRP A 16 -3.04 -7.67 -19.77
C TRP A 16 -3.11 -6.15 -19.73
N TRP A 17 -2.14 -5.47 -19.11
CA TRP A 17 -1.98 -4.01 -19.21
C TRP A 17 -1.19 -3.56 -20.46
N LYS A 18 -0.65 -4.51 -21.23
CA LYS A 18 0.07 -4.25 -22.48
C LYS A 18 -0.89 -3.99 -23.64
N HIS A 19 -0.33 -3.83 -24.83
CA HIS A 19 -1.05 -3.66 -26.09
C HIS A 19 -1.99 -2.46 -26.13
N GLY A 20 -1.58 -1.32 -25.55
CA GLY A 20 -2.33 -0.07 -25.57
C GLY A 20 -3.39 0.04 -24.47
N VAL A 21 -3.50 -0.93 -23.53
CA VAL A 21 -4.44 -0.83 -22.41
C VAL A 21 -3.98 0.21 -21.39
N PHE A 22 -2.77 0.05 -20.86
CA PHE A 22 -2.06 1.03 -20.04
C PHE A 22 -0.65 1.26 -20.59
N TYR A 23 0.08 0.18 -20.88
CA TYR A 23 1.39 0.28 -21.51
C TYR A 23 1.26 0.42 -23.02
N PRO A 24 2.03 1.33 -23.65
CA PRO A 24 2.10 1.48 -25.10
C PRO A 24 2.37 0.15 -25.81
N GLU A 25 1.89 0.04 -27.03
CA GLU A 25 2.19 -1.12 -27.87
C GLU A 25 3.70 -1.26 -28.08
N GLY A 26 4.21 -2.48 -28.00
CA GLY A 26 5.64 -2.77 -28.18
C GLY A 26 6.54 -2.46 -26.99
N LEU A 27 6.02 -1.90 -25.88
CA LEU A 27 6.83 -1.64 -24.68
C LEU A 27 7.40 -2.93 -24.11
N LYS A 28 8.72 -2.95 -23.88
CA LYS A 28 9.42 -4.13 -23.33
C LYS A 28 9.21 -4.21 -21.81
N ASN A 29 9.28 -5.44 -21.25
CA ASN A 29 9.08 -5.64 -19.81
C ASN A 29 10.01 -4.79 -18.93
N ARG A 30 11.27 -4.58 -19.34
CA ARG A 30 12.23 -3.74 -18.61
C ARG A 30 11.87 -2.26 -18.58
N GLU A 31 10.99 -1.82 -19.48
CA GLU A 31 10.55 -0.45 -19.62
C GLU A 31 9.23 -0.17 -18.89
N MET A 32 8.57 -1.23 -18.37
CA MET A 32 7.28 -1.11 -17.69
C MET A 32 7.38 -0.27 -16.41
N LEU A 33 8.38 -0.52 -15.56
CA LEU A 33 8.54 0.24 -14.31
C LEU A 33 8.89 1.71 -14.54
N PRO A 34 9.86 2.09 -15.42
CA PRO A 34 10.08 3.49 -15.78
C PRO A 34 8.83 4.18 -16.33
N TYR A 35 8.10 3.52 -17.23
CA TYR A 35 6.84 4.07 -17.74
C TYR A 35 5.81 4.25 -16.65
N TYR A 36 5.61 3.25 -15.78
CA TYR A 36 4.69 3.32 -14.65
C TYR A 36 5.03 4.49 -13.71
N ALA A 37 6.31 4.63 -13.36
CA ALA A 37 6.80 5.70 -12.49
C ALA A 37 6.72 7.10 -13.11
N SER A 38 6.58 7.20 -14.45
CA SER A 38 6.27 8.47 -15.11
C SER A 38 4.80 8.88 -15.02
N ARG A 39 3.91 7.95 -14.58
CA ARG A 39 2.47 8.16 -14.49
C ARG A 39 1.97 8.25 -13.05
N PHE A 40 2.61 7.53 -12.13
CA PHE A 40 2.21 7.45 -10.73
C PHE A 40 3.40 7.68 -9.79
N PRO A 41 3.20 8.36 -8.67
CA PRO A 41 4.26 8.61 -7.68
C PRO A 41 4.57 7.40 -6.80
N SER A 42 3.77 6.33 -6.85
CA SER A 42 3.95 5.19 -5.96
C SER A 42 3.38 3.88 -6.52
N VAL A 43 3.86 2.76 -5.97
CA VAL A 43 3.35 1.41 -6.25
C VAL A 43 3.36 0.53 -5.01
N GLU A 44 2.32 -0.27 -4.81
CA GLU A 44 2.31 -1.35 -3.82
C GLU A 44 2.80 -2.65 -4.46
N ILE A 45 3.91 -3.20 -3.95
CA ILE A 45 4.53 -4.42 -4.47
C ILE A 45 4.00 -5.64 -3.73
N ASN A 46 3.19 -6.47 -4.41
CA ASN A 46 2.67 -7.72 -3.87
C ASN A 46 3.62 -8.92 -4.08
N TYR A 47 4.60 -8.81 -4.97
CA TYR A 47 5.57 -9.87 -5.23
C TYR A 47 6.33 -10.29 -3.96
N THR A 48 6.68 -9.34 -3.09
CA THR A 48 7.40 -9.55 -1.83
C THR A 48 6.61 -10.37 -0.81
N PHE A 49 5.29 -10.44 -0.96
CA PHE A 49 4.45 -11.31 -0.13
C PHE A 49 4.75 -12.80 -0.33
N ARG A 50 4.97 -13.22 -1.58
CA ARG A 50 5.24 -14.63 -1.90
C ARG A 50 6.71 -14.99 -1.89
N ARG A 51 7.58 -14.02 -2.18
CA ARG A 51 9.04 -14.23 -2.27
C ARG A 51 9.75 -13.12 -1.52
N PHE A 52 10.70 -13.49 -0.69
CA PHE A 52 11.59 -12.50 -0.07
C PHE A 52 12.28 -11.69 -1.18
N PRO A 53 12.28 -10.35 -1.07
CA PRO A 53 12.98 -9.53 -2.04
C PRO A 53 14.48 -9.74 -1.94
N THR A 54 15.18 -9.69 -3.06
CA THR A 54 16.64 -9.66 -3.08
C THR A 54 17.12 -8.22 -3.21
N GLU A 55 18.23 -7.88 -2.58
CA GLU A 55 18.85 -6.55 -2.73
C GLU A 55 19.05 -6.18 -4.20
N LYS A 56 19.49 -7.14 -5.03
CA LYS A 56 19.66 -6.93 -6.48
C LYS A 56 18.36 -6.51 -7.17
N SER A 57 17.23 -7.15 -6.86
CA SER A 57 15.94 -6.80 -7.48
C SER A 57 15.46 -5.42 -7.02
N LEU A 58 15.60 -5.12 -5.73
CA LEU A 58 15.21 -3.83 -5.17
C LEU A 58 16.13 -2.69 -5.65
N ALA A 59 17.43 -2.91 -5.76
CA ALA A 59 18.37 -1.96 -6.36
C ALA A 59 17.98 -1.65 -7.81
N THR A 60 17.63 -2.67 -8.61
CA THR A 60 17.15 -2.47 -9.98
C THR A 60 15.90 -1.60 -10.00
N TRP A 61 14.93 -1.82 -9.11
CA TRP A 61 13.72 -1.01 -9.05
C TRP A 61 14.02 0.44 -8.64
N ARG A 62 14.88 0.63 -7.64
CA ARG A 62 15.35 1.95 -7.22
C ARG A 62 15.96 2.72 -8.39
N ASP A 63 16.89 2.08 -9.13
CA ASP A 63 17.64 2.72 -10.20
C ASP A 63 16.79 3.03 -11.45
N LEU A 64 15.63 2.39 -11.57
CA LEU A 64 14.66 2.58 -12.66
C LEU A 64 13.56 3.60 -12.34
N THR A 65 13.55 4.22 -11.16
CA THR A 65 12.50 5.14 -10.73
C THR A 65 13.05 6.50 -10.29
N PRO A 66 12.28 7.59 -10.40
CA PRO A 66 12.65 8.91 -9.89
C PRO A 66 12.92 8.89 -8.37
N GLU A 67 13.62 9.91 -7.85
CA GLU A 67 13.97 10.01 -6.43
C GLU A 67 12.77 10.21 -5.50
N ASP A 68 11.74 10.85 -6.00
CA ASP A 68 10.48 11.10 -5.30
C ASP A 68 9.48 9.94 -5.41
N PHE A 69 9.77 8.90 -6.19
CA PHE A 69 8.93 7.71 -6.29
C PHE A 69 8.97 6.89 -4.99
N ARG A 70 7.82 6.36 -4.56
CA ARG A 70 7.72 5.55 -3.33
C ARG A 70 7.24 4.13 -3.62
N PHE A 71 7.95 3.17 -3.05
CA PHE A 71 7.54 1.78 -3.02
C PHE A 71 6.87 1.47 -1.69
N THR A 72 5.68 0.89 -1.72
CA THR A 72 5.15 0.12 -0.61
C THR A 72 5.45 -1.35 -0.84
N LEU A 73 6.06 -2.01 0.13
CA LEU A 73 6.32 -3.43 0.07
C LEU A 73 5.30 -4.19 0.94
N LYS A 74 4.58 -5.15 0.35
CA LYS A 74 3.76 -6.04 1.15
C LYS A 74 4.65 -7.06 1.86
N ALA A 75 4.58 -7.09 3.19
CA ALA A 75 5.36 -7.98 4.03
C ALA A 75 5.17 -9.45 3.62
N ASN A 76 6.23 -10.25 3.78
CA ASN A 76 6.21 -11.65 3.36
C ASN A 76 5.15 -12.47 4.12
N GLN A 77 4.49 -13.38 3.41
CA GLN A 77 3.45 -14.25 3.99
C GLN A 77 3.93 -15.07 5.19
N ARG A 78 5.23 -15.34 5.30
CA ARG A 78 5.81 -16.02 6.46
C ARG A 78 5.53 -15.25 7.75
N ILE A 79 5.63 -13.90 7.71
CA ILE A 79 5.38 -13.03 8.85
C ILE A 79 3.88 -13.03 9.21
N THR A 80 3.02 -12.74 8.24
CA THR A 80 1.62 -12.43 8.50
C THR A 80 0.68 -13.63 8.45
N HIS A 81 0.95 -14.64 7.59
CA HIS A 81 0.07 -15.77 7.34
C HIS A 81 0.55 -17.07 7.96
N PHE A 82 1.83 -17.41 7.85
CA PHE A 82 2.34 -18.68 8.39
C PHE A 82 2.62 -18.57 9.88
N LYS A 83 3.41 -17.59 10.30
CA LYS A 83 3.70 -17.34 11.72
C LYS A 83 2.64 -16.46 12.41
N ARG A 84 1.73 -15.84 11.65
CA ARG A 84 0.57 -15.09 12.19
C ARG A 84 0.98 -14.03 13.21
N LEU A 85 2.05 -13.30 12.92
CA LEU A 85 2.69 -12.26 13.74
C LEU A 85 3.43 -12.78 15.00
N ALA A 86 3.41 -14.07 15.31
CA ALA A 86 4.10 -14.63 16.47
C ALA A 86 5.56 -14.98 16.14
N ASP A 87 6.50 -14.60 17.02
CA ASP A 87 7.93 -14.92 16.92
C ASP A 87 8.54 -14.56 15.54
N VAL A 88 8.29 -13.33 15.09
CA VAL A 88 8.65 -12.87 13.73
C VAL A 88 9.73 -11.79 13.71
N ASP A 89 10.34 -11.43 14.82
CA ASP A 89 11.34 -10.37 14.92
C ASP A 89 12.52 -10.56 13.96
N GLU A 90 13.05 -11.79 13.83
CA GLU A 90 14.10 -12.12 12.86
C GLU A 90 13.60 -12.02 11.41
N ASP A 91 12.38 -12.50 11.11
CA ASP A 91 11.81 -12.43 9.77
C ASP A 91 11.53 -10.97 9.36
N VAL A 92 11.02 -10.15 10.28
CA VAL A 92 10.81 -8.70 10.06
C VAL A 92 12.13 -8.02 9.82
N ARG A 93 13.13 -8.27 10.66
CA ARG A 93 14.47 -7.68 10.52
C ARG A 93 15.09 -8.04 9.18
N ALA A 94 15.10 -9.33 8.82
CA ALA A 94 15.65 -9.79 7.54
C ALA A 94 14.94 -9.15 6.33
N PHE A 95 13.59 -9.00 6.41
CA PHE A 95 12.81 -8.35 5.37
C PHE A 95 13.17 -6.87 5.23
N LEU A 96 13.27 -6.16 6.34
CA LEU A 96 13.60 -4.74 6.36
C LEU A 96 15.06 -4.49 5.95
N ASP A 97 15.99 -5.35 6.36
CA ASP A 97 17.40 -5.24 5.95
C ASP A 97 17.55 -5.37 4.44
N ALA A 98 16.86 -6.32 3.81
CA ALA A 98 16.82 -6.41 2.35
C ALA A 98 16.21 -5.15 1.71
N ALA A 99 15.16 -4.59 2.34
CA ALA A 99 14.44 -3.42 1.83
C ALA A 99 15.23 -2.11 1.93
N LYS A 100 16.23 -2.01 2.82
CA LYS A 100 17.09 -0.82 3.01
C LYS A 100 17.75 -0.31 1.73
N VAL A 101 17.98 -1.19 0.76
CA VAL A 101 18.58 -0.81 -0.53
C VAL A 101 17.74 0.21 -1.32
N LEU A 102 16.43 0.28 -1.05
CA LEU A 102 15.54 1.29 -1.64
C LEU A 102 15.81 2.71 -1.11
N GLY A 103 16.45 2.84 0.06
CA GLY A 103 16.68 4.14 0.68
C GLY A 103 15.38 4.91 0.89
N ASP A 104 15.38 6.20 0.57
CA ASP A 104 14.22 7.09 0.71
C ASP A 104 13.03 6.70 -0.20
N ARG A 105 13.25 5.83 -1.20
CA ARG A 105 12.16 5.30 -2.02
C ARG A 105 11.33 4.23 -1.31
N LEU A 106 11.76 3.72 -0.16
CA LEU A 106 10.95 2.86 0.69
C LEU A 106 9.96 3.71 1.50
N GLY A 107 8.72 3.80 1.03
CA GLY A 107 7.68 4.59 1.67
C GLY A 107 7.05 3.88 2.86
N THR A 108 6.52 2.68 2.64
CA THR A 108 5.73 1.97 3.64
C THR A 108 5.88 0.45 3.51
N VAL A 109 5.72 -0.27 4.61
CA VAL A 109 5.54 -1.73 4.60
C VAL A 109 4.11 -2.06 5.03
N LEU A 110 3.38 -2.79 4.18
CA LEU A 110 2.04 -3.27 4.47
C LEU A 110 2.08 -4.67 5.09
N TYR A 111 1.60 -4.80 6.31
CA TYR A 111 1.38 -6.07 6.99
C TYR A 111 -0.10 -6.48 6.93
N GLN A 112 -0.47 -7.23 5.89
CA GLN A 112 -1.84 -7.71 5.74
C GLN A 112 -2.03 -9.05 6.43
N CYS A 113 -2.94 -9.12 7.40
CA CYS A 113 -3.28 -10.31 8.17
C CYS A 113 -4.35 -11.17 7.48
N PRO A 114 -4.36 -12.50 7.71
CA PRO A 114 -5.38 -13.38 7.15
C PRO A 114 -6.73 -13.18 7.85
N PRO A 115 -7.87 -13.50 7.17
CA PRO A 115 -9.21 -13.25 7.69
C PRO A 115 -9.57 -14.07 8.94
N ASN A 116 -8.88 -15.16 9.19
CA ASN A 116 -9.08 -16.04 10.34
C ASN A 116 -8.14 -15.73 11.52
N LEU A 117 -7.39 -14.63 11.48
CA LEU A 117 -6.61 -14.15 12.62
C LEU A 117 -7.49 -13.26 13.49
N VAL A 118 -7.87 -13.77 14.65
CA VAL A 118 -8.66 -13.05 15.65
C VAL A 118 -7.76 -12.12 16.47
N TYR A 119 -8.31 -11.01 16.93
CA TYR A 119 -7.59 -10.06 17.78
C TYR A 119 -7.03 -10.72 19.03
N ASP A 120 -5.78 -10.48 19.29
CA ASP A 120 -5.04 -10.78 20.50
C ASP A 120 -4.18 -9.57 20.84
N ARG A 121 -4.44 -8.97 22.01
CA ARG A 121 -3.75 -7.76 22.46
C ARG A 121 -2.26 -8.00 22.65
N SER A 122 -1.89 -9.08 23.31
CA SER A 122 -0.49 -9.39 23.61
C SER A 122 0.31 -9.68 22.33
N LEU A 123 -0.31 -10.33 21.37
CA LEU A 123 0.27 -10.58 20.05
C LEU A 123 0.58 -9.29 19.31
N ILE A 124 -0.38 -8.35 19.25
CA ILE A 124 -0.17 -7.10 18.50
C ILE A 124 0.82 -6.17 19.23
N GLU A 125 0.77 -6.07 20.55
CA GLU A 125 1.74 -5.31 21.35
C GLU A 125 3.17 -5.83 21.12
N SER A 126 3.37 -7.14 21.14
CA SER A 126 4.66 -7.76 20.85
C SER A 126 5.10 -7.47 19.41
N PHE A 127 4.20 -7.64 18.43
CA PHE A 127 4.51 -7.44 17.02
C PHE A 127 4.93 -6.00 16.72
N VAL A 128 4.14 -5.00 17.16
CA VAL A 128 4.47 -3.60 16.88
C VAL A 128 5.76 -3.16 17.59
N GLY A 129 6.10 -3.80 18.72
CA GLY A 129 7.36 -3.58 19.41
C GLY A 129 8.60 -3.99 18.62
N TYR A 130 8.46 -4.84 17.59
CA TYR A 130 9.56 -5.18 16.67
C TYR A 130 9.72 -4.19 15.52
N LEU A 131 8.71 -3.36 15.26
CA LEU A 131 8.71 -2.46 14.11
C LEU A 131 9.55 -1.23 14.42
N PRO A 132 10.54 -0.90 13.58
CA PRO A 132 11.25 0.36 13.69
C PRO A 132 10.35 1.52 13.25
N PRO A 133 10.63 2.77 13.70
CA PRO A 133 9.87 3.94 13.29
C PRO A 133 9.97 4.23 11.78
N THR A 134 11.01 3.70 11.11
CA THR A 134 11.22 3.78 9.67
C THR A 134 11.72 2.43 9.12
N PRO A 135 11.16 1.96 7.97
CA PRO A 135 10.09 2.59 7.19
C PRO A 135 8.75 2.61 7.92
N ARG A 136 7.84 3.49 7.50
CA ARG A 136 6.46 3.53 7.99
C ARG A 136 5.79 2.16 7.84
N ALA A 137 4.93 1.79 8.79
CA ALA A 137 4.19 0.53 8.77
C ALA A 137 2.69 0.79 8.67
N ALA A 138 2.01 -0.03 7.86
CA ALA A 138 0.56 -0.08 7.79
C ALA A 138 0.06 -1.51 8.03
N MET A 139 -1.06 -1.67 8.72
CA MET A 139 -1.66 -2.99 8.99
C MET A 139 -3.07 -3.10 8.41
N GLU A 140 -3.29 -4.15 7.60
CA GLU A 140 -4.62 -4.53 7.10
C GLU A 140 -5.14 -5.74 7.87
N PHE A 141 -6.25 -5.56 8.56
CA PHE A 141 -6.97 -6.63 9.24
C PHE A 141 -8.27 -6.95 8.52
N ARG A 142 -8.60 -8.23 8.45
CA ARG A 142 -9.80 -8.71 7.79
C ARG A 142 -10.86 -9.29 8.74
N HIS A 143 -10.48 -9.57 9.98
CA HIS A 143 -11.40 -10.02 11.02
C HIS A 143 -11.89 -8.82 11.84
N ALA A 144 -13.21 -8.71 12.07
CA ALA A 144 -13.83 -7.54 12.71
C ALA A 144 -13.34 -7.27 14.14
N SER A 145 -12.90 -8.31 14.87
CA SER A 145 -12.39 -8.15 16.25
C SER A 145 -11.19 -7.19 16.36
N TRP A 146 -10.46 -6.96 15.27
CA TRP A 146 -9.29 -6.10 15.25
C TRP A 146 -9.59 -4.61 15.41
N ALA A 147 -10.86 -4.20 15.32
CA ALA A 147 -11.25 -2.80 15.59
C ALA A 147 -10.73 -2.29 16.95
N ALA A 148 -10.59 -3.20 17.93
CA ALA A 148 -10.04 -2.90 19.26
C ALA A 148 -8.53 -2.55 19.25
N ALA A 149 -7.81 -2.78 18.14
CA ALA A 149 -6.38 -2.48 18.03
C ALA A 149 -6.09 -1.05 17.55
N ARG A 150 -7.10 -0.28 17.14
CA ARG A 150 -6.88 1.02 16.46
C ARG A 150 -6.08 2.01 17.30
N GLU A 151 -6.48 2.24 18.55
CA GLU A 151 -5.77 3.16 19.44
C GLU A 151 -4.31 2.72 19.66
N LEU A 152 -4.10 1.43 19.91
CA LEU A 152 -2.76 0.88 20.10
C LEU A 152 -1.88 1.11 18.88
N LEU A 153 -2.39 0.88 17.67
CA LEU A 153 -1.63 1.10 16.43
C LEU A 153 -1.29 2.59 16.25
N LEU A 154 -2.26 3.47 16.52
CA LEU A 154 -2.06 4.91 16.45
C LEU A 154 -0.96 5.36 17.41
N ASP A 155 -1.01 4.93 18.67
CA ASP A 155 0.01 5.25 19.69
C ASP A 155 1.41 4.75 19.30
N GLN A 156 1.50 3.67 18.53
CA GLN A 156 2.75 3.11 18.03
C GLN A 156 3.18 3.66 16.66
N GLY A 157 2.46 4.64 16.11
CA GLY A 157 2.77 5.23 14.82
C GLY A 157 2.54 4.30 13.61
N VAL A 158 1.67 3.29 13.76
CA VAL A 158 1.31 2.32 12.71
C VAL A 158 -0.04 2.67 12.10
N ALA A 159 -0.09 2.83 10.78
CA ALA A 159 -1.34 3.18 10.11
C ALA A 159 -2.32 2.01 10.04
N TRP A 160 -3.59 2.31 10.25
CA TRP A 160 -4.68 1.39 9.96
C TRP A 160 -4.98 1.41 8.46
N CYS A 161 -4.81 0.26 7.78
CA CYS A 161 -5.18 0.14 6.39
C CYS A 161 -6.70 0.01 6.23
N VAL A 162 -7.29 0.95 5.51
CA VAL A 162 -8.69 0.90 5.11
C VAL A 162 -8.79 0.24 3.74
N ALA A 163 -9.51 -0.88 3.66
CA ALA A 163 -9.73 -1.62 2.44
C ALA A 163 -11.21 -1.62 2.06
N GLU A 164 -11.52 -1.08 0.87
CA GLU A 164 -12.83 -1.17 0.23
C GLU A 164 -12.87 -2.33 -0.76
N THR A 165 -14.01 -3.00 -0.85
CA THR A 165 -14.29 -4.05 -1.85
C THR A 165 -15.73 -3.91 -2.32
N ASP A 166 -16.14 -4.64 -3.37
CA ASP A 166 -17.53 -4.67 -3.83
C ASP A 166 -18.53 -5.09 -2.72
N GLU A 167 -18.05 -5.86 -1.73
CA GLU A 167 -18.85 -6.38 -0.63
C GLU A 167 -18.75 -5.54 0.65
N LYS A 168 -17.74 -4.67 0.74
CA LYS A 168 -17.42 -3.89 1.95
C LYS A 168 -17.11 -2.44 1.61
N ASP A 169 -18.01 -1.55 2.00
CA ASP A 169 -17.79 -0.11 2.01
C ASP A 169 -17.32 0.30 3.42
N PRO A 170 -16.10 0.83 3.56
CA PRO A 170 -15.67 1.40 4.84
C PRO A 170 -16.41 2.71 5.08
N GLY A 171 -17.13 2.79 6.20
CA GLY A 171 -17.76 4.03 6.64
C GLY A 171 -16.76 5.17 6.88
N PRO A 172 -17.22 6.42 7.01
CA PRO A 172 -16.35 7.56 7.27
C PRO A 172 -15.57 7.42 8.59
N ASP A 173 -16.14 6.75 9.58
CA ASP A 173 -15.51 6.51 10.88
C ASP A 173 -14.40 5.43 10.83
N ASP A 174 -14.34 4.66 9.74
CA ASP A 174 -13.28 3.67 9.54
C ASP A 174 -11.98 4.30 9.04
N LEU A 175 -12.00 5.56 8.64
CA LEU A 175 -10.82 6.25 8.11
C LEU A 175 -9.90 6.70 9.25
N GLY A 176 -8.66 6.25 9.22
CA GLY A 176 -7.57 6.73 10.07
C GLY A 176 -6.57 7.51 9.22
N TRP A 177 -6.43 8.80 9.49
CA TRP A 177 -5.47 9.67 8.79
C TRP A 177 -4.17 9.87 9.58
N GLU A 178 -4.12 9.36 10.79
CA GLU A 178 -2.95 9.38 11.66
C GLU A 178 -2.37 7.97 11.81
N PRO A 179 -1.04 7.83 11.82
CA PRO A 179 -0.01 8.86 11.58
C PRO A 179 0.10 9.23 10.09
N PHE A 180 -0.56 8.50 9.21
CA PHE A 180 -0.75 8.74 7.78
C PHE A 180 -1.89 7.85 7.26
N GLY A 181 -2.52 8.23 6.15
CA GLY A 181 -3.58 7.43 5.53
C GLY A 181 -3.03 6.28 4.71
N TYR A 182 -3.66 5.09 4.80
CA TYR A 182 -3.35 3.97 3.94
C TYR A 182 -4.64 3.32 3.40
N LEU A 183 -4.88 3.46 2.10
CA LEU A 183 -6.09 3.04 1.42
C LEU A 183 -5.81 1.96 0.39
N ARG A 184 -6.67 0.94 0.35
CA ARG A 184 -6.70 -0.08 -0.70
C ARG A 184 -8.10 -0.12 -1.32
N LEU A 185 -8.24 0.51 -2.48
CA LEU A 185 -9.49 0.61 -3.23
C LEU A 185 -9.58 -0.58 -4.17
N ARG A 186 -10.48 -1.52 -3.88
CA ARG A 186 -10.48 -2.86 -4.46
C ARG A 186 -11.82 -3.26 -5.09
N LYS A 187 -12.72 -2.30 -5.34
CA LYS A 187 -13.89 -2.57 -6.15
C LYS A 187 -13.50 -2.91 -7.59
N THR A 188 -14.31 -3.69 -8.24
CA THR A 188 -14.16 -4.04 -9.65
C THR A 188 -14.19 -2.79 -10.52
N GLU A 189 -15.07 -1.85 -10.20
CA GLU A 189 -15.23 -0.56 -10.87
C GLU A 189 -15.59 0.54 -9.88
N TYR A 190 -15.25 1.78 -10.23
CA TYR A 190 -15.62 2.98 -9.49
C TYR A 190 -16.32 3.95 -10.42
N THR A 191 -17.49 4.42 -10.03
CA THR A 191 -18.16 5.56 -10.66
C THR A 191 -17.44 6.86 -10.33
N ASP A 192 -17.72 7.93 -11.09
CA ASP A 192 -17.14 9.26 -10.78
C ASP A 192 -17.64 9.80 -9.45
N ASP A 193 -18.84 9.47 -9.02
CA ASP A 193 -19.37 9.91 -7.73
C ASP A 193 -18.66 9.21 -6.56
N GLU A 194 -18.37 7.92 -6.67
CA GLU A 194 -17.57 7.19 -5.68
C GLU A 194 -16.14 7.72 -5.59
N LEU A 195 -15.52 8.03 -6.72
CA LEU A 195 -14.19 8.64 -6.73
C LEU A 195 -14.20 10.06 -6.15
N ARG A 196 -15.26 10.85 -6.39
CA ARG A 196 -15.45 12.16 -5.73
C ARG A 196 -15.60 12.01 -4.21
N ALA A 197 -16.40 11.05 -3.76
CA ALA A 197 -16.54 10.76 -2.32
C ALA A 197 -15.20 10.40 -1.69
N TRP A 198 -14.34 9.62 -2.34
CA TRP A 198 -12.98 9.35 -1.88
C TRP A 198 -12.10 10.60 -1.89
N ALA A 199 -12.17 11.43 -2.92
CA ALA A 199 -11.41 12.68 -2.98
C ALA A 199 -11.82 13.65 -1.84
N GLU A 200 -13.11 13.74 -1.51
CA GLU A 200 -13.62 14.55 -0.38
C GLU A 200 -13.10 14.06 0.97
N ARG A 201 -12.85 12.77 1.13
CA ARG A 201 -12.25 12.18 2.33
C ARG A 201 -10.74 12.39 2.39
N ILE A 202 -10.04 12.34 1.24
CA ILE A 202 -8.58 12.46 1.13
C ILE A 202 -8.12 13.92 1.31
N ARG A 203 -8.79 14.89 0.69
CA ARG A 203 -8.36 16.30 0.70
C ARG A 203 -8.15 16.89 2.10
N PRO A 204 -9.06 16.70 3.09
CA PRO A 204 -8.83 17.21 4.43
C PRO A 204 -7.57 16.65 5.09
N ALA A 205 -7.26 15.36 4.88
CA ALA A 205 -6.04 14.75 5.39
C ALA A 205 -4.78 15.39 4.80
N LEU A 206 -4.75 15.57 3.48
CA LEU A 206 -3.65 16.27 2.81
C LEU A 206 -3.55 17.72 3.30
N GLY A 207 -4.69 18.40 3.46
CA GLY A 207 -4.75 19.77 3.97
C GLY A 207 -4.22 19.93 5.40
N SER A 208 -4.40 18.93 6.26
CA SER A 208 -3.83 18.89 7.62
C SER A 208 -2.35 18.50 7.66
N GLY A 209 -1.75 18.11 6.54
CA GLY A 209 -0.35 17.71 6.44
C GLY A 209 -0.11 16.19 6.53
N SER A 210 -1.17 15.38 6.61
CA SER A 210 -1.05 13.93 6.63
C SER A 210 -0.80 13.39 5.22
N ASP A 211 0.22 12.56 5.05
CA ASP A 211 0.43 11.82 3.81
C ASP A 211 -0.64 10.75 3.63
N VAL A 212 -0.99 10.45 2.38
CA VAL A 212 -1.96 9.39 2.06
C VAL A 212 -1.39 8.46 1.00
N TYR A 213 -1.26 7.19 1.33
CA TYR A 213 -0.98 6.11 0.38
C TYR A 213 -2.30 5.52 -0.10
N CYS A 214 -2.55 5.52 -1.41
CA CYS A 214 -3.81 5.03 -1.99
C CYS A 214 -3.53 4.11 -3.19
N TYR A 215 -3.94 2.85 -3.09
CA TYR A 215 -3.67 1.85 -4.10
C TYR A 215 -4.93 1.18 -4.62
N PHE A 216 -5.16 1.31 -5.93
CA PHE A 216 -6.19 0.55 -6.62
C PHE A 216 -5.72 -0.87 -6.87
N LYS A 217 -6.62 -1.82 -6.61
CA LYS A 217 -6.34 -3.23 -6.86
C LYS A 217 -7.51 -3.89 -7.58
N HIS A 218 -7.44 -3.86 -8.89
CA HIS A 218 -8.17 -4.78 -9.77
C HIS A 218 -7.19 -5.26 -10.84
N GLU A 219 -6.97 -6.57 -10.91
CA GLU A 219 -5.88 -7.13 -11.72
C GLU A 219 -6.27 -7.30 -13.17
N ASP A 220 -7.57 -7.49 -13.44
CA ASP A 220 -8.09 -7.77 -14.76
C ASP A 220 -8.28 -6.47 -15.58
N ASP A 221 -8.14 -6.54 -16.87
CA ASP A 221 -8.47 -5.54 -17.90
C ASP A 221 -7.80 -4.14 -17.84
N GLY A 222 -6.88 -3.86 -16.90
CA GLY A 222 -6.20 -2.55 -16.79
C GLY A 222 -7.10 -1.43 -16.24
N ALA A 223 -8.15 -1.75 -15.51
CA ALA A 223 -9.03 -0.77 -14.87
C ALA A 223 -8.33 0.02 -13.77
N SER A 224 -7.46 -0.63 -12.97
CA SER A 224 -6.77 0.02 -11.85
C SER A 224 -6.00 1.27 -12.22
N PRO A 225 -5.14 1.32 -13.26
CA PRO A 225 -4.48 2.56 -13.66
C PRO A 225 -5.45 3.66 -14.07
N LYS A 226 -6.51 3.33 -14.80
CA LYS A 226 -7.52 4.31 -15.24
C LYS A 226 -8.28 4.91 -14.06
N MET A 227 -8.66 4.07 -13.08
CA MET A 227 -9.32 4.54 -11.85
C MET A 227 -8.41 5.43 -11.02
N ALA A 228 -7.11 5.09 -10.92
CA ALA A 228 -6.12 5.91 -10.24
C ALA A 228 -5.95 7.27 -10.93
N GLU A 229 -5.79 7.32 -12.25
CA GLU A 229 -5.70 8.58 -13.01
C GLU A 229 -6.95 9.46 -12.85
N ARG A 230 -8.15 8.84 -12.81
CA ARG A 230 -9.41 9.57 -12.58
C ARG A 230 -9.46 10.18 -11.17
N LEU A 231 -9.11 9.39 -10.15
CA LEU A 231 -9.06 9.89 -8.77
C LEU A 231 -8.06 11.04 -8.63
N GLU A 232 -6.86 10.91 -9.20
CA GLU A 232 -5.85 11.97 -9.17
C GLU A 232 -6.39 13.28 -9.75
N GLY A 233 -6.99 13.22 -10.95
CA GLY A 233 -7.58 14.39 -11.60
C GLY A 233 -8.74 15.01 -10.81
N ILE A 234 -9.43 14.25 -9.95
CA ILE A 234 -10.47 14.76 -9.06
C ILE A 234 -9.86 15.40 -7.80
N VAL A 235 -8.85 14.78 -7.19
CA VAL A 235 -8.22 15.32 -5.96
C VAL A 235 -7.49 16.64 -6.21
N GLN A 236 -6.90 16.84 -7.39
CA GLN A 236 -6.15 18.04 -7.76
C GLN A 236 -7.03 19.26 -8.13
N ARG A 237 -8.35 19.07 -8.29
CA ARG A 237 -9.33 20.17 -8.57
C ARG A 237 -9.86 20.79 -7.28
#